data_c45acee24194f41dc8a67012480defbe
#
_entry.id   c45acee24194f41dc8a67012480defbe
#
_cell.length_a   1.000
_cell.length_b   1.000
_cell.length_c   1.000
_cell.angle_alpha   90.00
_cell.angle_beta   90.00
_cell.angle_gamma   90.00
#
_symmetry.space_group_name_H-M   'P 1'
#
loop_
_entity.id
_entity.type
_entity.pdbx_description
1 polymer ?
#
loop_
_entity_poly.entity_id
_entity_poly.type
_entity_poly.pdbx_seq_one_letter_code
_entity_poly.pdbx_strand_id
1 'polypeptide(L)'
;EMITYEGYLDNQIDRKRLDNNTKAYTELVYALDKRKMMDGKDLTDEQNDLRGICASGKIYKFETIKNNSVVKSLWTSDCSGSKGSAQANVNEILDMFLKQIPDGKKMASGIGLGQDESPFRL
;
A
#
# COMPACT_ATOMS: atom_id res chain seq x y z
N GLU A 1 5.45 9.16 6.47
CA GLU A 1 4.32 9.98 6.03
C GLU A 1 3.19 9.13 5.48
N MET A 2 1.97 9.50 5.78
CA MET A 2 0.78 8.86 5.23
C MET A 2 -0.12 9.93 4.61
N ILE A 3 -0.56 9.68 3.40
CA ILE A 3 -1.46 10.58 2.68
C ILE A 3 -2.62 9.76 2.14
N THR A 4 -3.83 10.27 2.29
CA THR A 4 -5.01 9.68 1.70
C THR A 4 -5.54 10.58 0.59
N TYR A 5 -5.99 9.96 -0.48
CA TYR A 5 -6.44 10.66 -1.68
C TYR A 5 -7.82 10.19 -2.11
N GLU A 6 -8.44 10.98 -2.94
CA GLU A 6 -9.69 10.68 -3.60
C GLU A 6 -9.51 10.85 -5.10
N GLY A 7 -10.09 9.97 -5.92
CA GLY A 7 -9.95 9.99 -7.39
C GLY A 7 -8.49 9.93 -7.80
N TYR A 8 -8.02 8.97 -8.45
CA TYR A 8 -6.68 8.79 -9.05
C TYR A 8 -5.55 9.70 -8.50
N LEU A 9 -5.54 9.92 -7.17
CA LEU A 9 -4.55 10.77 -6.49
C LEU A 9 -4.70 12.28 -6.78
N ASP A 10 -5.85 12.71 -7.26
CA ASP A 10 -6.09 14.12 -7.61
C ASP A 10 -6.40 14.99 -6.39
N ASN A 11 -7.17 14.47 -5.47
CA ASN A 11 -7.57 15.21 -4.27
C ASN A 11 -6.98 14.56 -3.02
N GLN A 12 -6.11 15.30 -2.35
CA GLN A 12 -5.61 14.87 -1.05
C GLN A 12 -6.69 15.08 0.00
N ILE A 13 -7.10 13.99 0.67
CA ILE A 13 -8.11 14.04 1.72
C ILE A 13 -7.46 14.36 3.06
N ASP A 14 -6.39 13.69 3.39
CA ASP A 14 -5.73 13.81 4.68
C ASP A 14 -4.24 13.52 4.56
N ARG A 15 -3.45 14.05 5.49
CA ARG A 15 -2.01 13.87 5.51
C ARG A 15 -1.50 13.86 6.93
N LYS A 16 -0.69 12.87 7.25
CA LYS A 16 0.00 12.78 8.53
C LYS A 16 1.48 12.60 8.29
N ARG A 17 2.28 13.51 8.82
CA ARG A 17 3.72 13.45 8.70
C ARG A 17 4.34 13.40 10.07
N LEU A 18 5.26 12.46 10.27
CA LEU A 18 6.01 12.29 11.51
C LEU A 18 7.49 12.43 11.23
N ASP A 19 8.22 12.86 12.25
CA ASP A 19 9.67 12.90 12.18
C ASP A 19 10.23 11.49 12.07
N ASN A 20 11.38 11.37 11.40
CA ASN A 20 12.04 10.09 11.26
C ASN A 20 12.56 9.61 12.62
N ASN A 21 12.38 8.31 12.86
CA ASN A 21 12.93 7.62 14.01
C ASN A 21 13.71 6.43 13.49
N THR A 22 15.04 6.51 13.51
CA THR A 22 15.91 5.49 12.93
C THR A 22 15.68 4.10 13.52
N LYS A 23 15.53 4.03 14.84
CA LYS A 23 15.29 2.75 15.51
C LYS A 23 13.96 2.13 15.07
N ALA A 24 12.90 2.91 15.07
CA ALA A 24 11.58 2.43 14.67
C ALA A 24 11.58 2.01 13.20
N TYR A 25 12.26 2.77 12.35
CA TYR A 25 12.39 2.44 10.94
C TYR A 25 13.13 1.11 10.73
N THR A 26 14.24 0.92 11.43
CA THR A 26 15.03 -0.30 11.33
C THR A 26 14.21 -1.52 11.77
N GLU A 27 13.48 -1.40 12.86
CA GLU A 27 12.60 -2.46 13.35
C GLU A 27 11.48 -2.78 12.36
N LEU A 28 10.89 -1.75 11.76
CA LEU A 28 9.85 -1.92 10.75
C LEU A 28 10.38 -2.66 9.52
N VAL A 29 11.52 -2.23 8.99
CA VAL A 29 12.13 -2.87 7.81
C VAL A 29 12.43 -4.33 8.09
N TYR A 30 13.00 -4.64 9.25
CA TYR A 30 13.29 -6.02 9.65
C TYR A 30 12.01 -6.86 9.70
N ALA A 31 10.95 -6.32 10.28
CA ALA A 31 9.68 -7.03 10.40
C ALA A 31 9.01 -7.24 9.04
N LEU A 32 9.08 -6.24 8.16
CA LEU A 32 8.56 -6.36 6.79
C LEU A 32 9.32 -7.43 6.00
N ASP A 33 10.65 -7.47 6.16
CA ASP A 33 11.48 -8.47 5.51
C ASP A 33 11.12 -9.89 5.97
N LYS A 34 10.92 -10.07 7.27
CA LYS A 34 10.48 -11.35 7.81
C LYS A 34 9.15 -11.82 7.24
N ARG A 35 8.28 -10.88 6.90
CA ARG A 35 6.98 -11.17 6.28
C ARG A 35 7.02 -11.17 4.77
N LYS A 36 8.23 -11.08 4.20
CA LYS A 36 8.46 -11.25 2.76
C LYS A 36 7.76 -10.19 1.90
N MET A 37 7.71 -8.94 2.40
CA MET A 37 7.06 -7.86 1.68
C MET A 37 7.61 -7.70 0.26
N MET A 38 8.92 -7.84 0.09
CA MET A 38 9.55 -7.65 -1.21
C MET A 38 9.92 -8.97 -1.91
N ASP A 39 9.34 -10.09 -1.47
CA ASP A 39 9.51 -11.36 -2.17
C ASP A 39 8.55 -11.40 -3.36
N GLY A 40 9.10 -11.73 -4.50
CA GLY A 40 8.38 -11.80 -5.75
C GLY A 40 9.31 -11.44 -6.88
N LYS A 41 8.86 -11.69 -8.10
CA LYS A 41 9.63 -11.40 -9.31
C LYS A 41 9.21 -10.04 -9.87
N ASP A 42 10.18 -9.22 -10.21
CA ASP A 42 9.89 -7.97 -10.92
C ASP A 42 9.16 -8.28 -12.23
N LEU A 43 8.12 -7.52 -12.48
CA LEU A 43 7.33 -7.64 -13.71
C LEU A 43 7.81 -6.61 -14.72
N THR A 44 7.47 -6.85 -15.99
CA THR A 44 7.77 -5.89 -17.06
C THR A 44 6.91 -4.63 -16.89
N ASP A 45 7.27 -3.55 -17.57
CA ASP A 45 6.49 -2.31 -17.54
C ASP A 45 5.04 -2.54 -17.97
N GLU A 46 4.83 -3.40 -18.97
CA GLU A 46 3.50 -3.80 -19.40
C GLU A 46 2.70 -4.48 -18.29
N GLN A 47 3.34 -5.41 -17.59
CA GLN A 47 2.71 -6.16 -16.51
C GLN A 47 2.47 -5.29 -15.28
N ASN A 48 3.18 -4.19 -15.14
CA ASN A 48 3.01 -3.21 -14.07
C ASN A 48 2.03 -2.10 -14.42
N ASP A 49 1.44 -2.13 -15.60
CA ASP A 49 0.39 -1.19 -15.95
C ASP A 49 -0.91 -1.64 -15.28
N LEU A 50 -1.30 -0.91 -14.25
CA LEU A 50 -2.43 -1.27 -13.40
C LEU A 50 -3.76 -0.67 -13.85
N ARG A 51 -3.77 0.05 -14.96
CA ARG A 51 -4.98 0.69 -15.45
C ARG A 51 -6.01 -0.34 -15.85
N GLY A 52 -7.22 -0.19 -15.34
CA GLY A 52 -8.31 -1.11 -15.64
C GLY A 52 -8.28 -2.44 -14.93
N ILE A 53 -7.28 -2.67 -14.08
CA ILE A 53 -7.18 -3.90 -13.31
C ILE A 53 -7.97 -3.75 -12.03
N CYS A 54 -8.76 -4.77 -11.69
CA CYS A 54 -9.46 -4.84 -10.42
C CYS A 54 -10.38 -3.63 -10.14
N ALA A 55 -11.23 -3.31 -11.10
CA ALA A 55 -12.11 -2.14 -11.01
C ALA A 55 -13.04 -2.16 -9.79
N SER A 56 -13.35 -3.34 -9.29
CA SER A 56 -14.29 -3.51 -8.16
C SER A 56 -13.61 -3.85 -6.84
N GLY A 57 -12.30 -3.86 -6.79
CA GLY A 57 -11.54 -4.24 -5.59
C GLY A 57 -10.40 -3.29 -5.33
N LYS A 58 -9.37 -3.80 -4.66
CA LYS A 58 -8.20 -3.01 -4.27
C LYS A 58 -6.93 -3.57 -4.87
N ILE A 59 -6.03 -2.65 -5.23
CA ILE A 59 -4.68 -2.98 -5.68
C ILE A 59 -3.71 -2.53 -4.61
N TYR A 60 -2.71 -3.36 -4.35
CA TYR A 60 -1.66 -3.10 -3.37
C TYR A 60 -0.32 -3.12 -4.07
N LYS A 61 0.46 -2.08 -3.89
CA LYS A 61 1.76 -1.94 -4.53
C LYS A 61 2.83 -1.72 -3.47
N PHE A 62 3.89 -2.52 -3.55
CA PHE A 62 5.02 -2.42 -2.63
C PHE A 62 6.27 -2.05 -3.41
N GLU A 63 6.94 -1.00 -2.98
CA GLU A 63 8.12 -0.51 -3.67
C GLU A 63 9.28 -0.31 -2.69
N THR A 64 10.48 -0.68 -3.14
CA THR A 64 11.72 -0.30 -2.47
C THR A 64 12.36 0.81 -3.28
N ILE A 65 12.66 1.91 -2.60
CA ILE A 65 13.23 3.11 -3.22
C ILE A 65 14.61 3.35 -2.62
N LYS A 66 15.59 3.57 -3.48
CA LYS A 66 16.96 3.87 -3.08
C LYS A 66 17.47 5.03 -3.93
N ASN A 67 18.01 6.06 -3.29
CA ASN A 67 18.51 7.26 -4.00
C ASN A 67 17.48 7.85 -4.96
N ASN A 68 16.23 7.96 -4.50
CA ASN A 68 15.10 8.49 -5.26
C ASN A 68 14.71 7.67 -6.50
N SER A 69 15.19 6.44 -6.58
CA SER A 69 14.83 5.53 -7.68
C SER A 69 14.18 4.27 -7.14
N VAL A 70 13.15 3.80 -7.81
CA VAL A 70 12.50 2.54 -7.49
C VAL A 70 13.42 1.42 -7.94
N VAL A 71 13.90 0.61 -6.99
CA VAL A 71 14.78 -0.52 -7.29
C VAL A 71 14.03 -1.84 -7.38
N LYS A 72 12.85 -1.92 -6.81
CA LYS A 72 11.98 -3.09 -6.94
C LYS A 72 10.53 -2.65 -6.71
N SER A 73 9.63 -3.20 -7.51
CA SER A 73 8.20 -2.90 -7.42
C SER A 73 7.41 -4.19 -7.59
N LEU A 74 6.53 -4.46 -6.64
CA LEU A 74 5.64 -5.61 -6.65
C LEU A 74 4.22 -5.13 -6.44
N TRP A 75 3.27 -5.85 -7.00
CA TRP A 75 1.87 -5.54 -6.75
C TRP A 75 1.03 -6.81 -6.63
N THR A 76 -0.11 -6.68 -6.03
CA THR A 76 -1.15 -7.71 -6.04
C THR A 76 -2.51 -7.02 -5.91
N SER A 77 -3.58 -7.79 -6.01
CA SER A 77 -4.93 -7.26 -5.81
C SER A 77 -5.76 -8.27 -5.05
N ASP A 78 -6.91 -7.83 -4.55
CA ASP A 78 -7.88 -8.73 -3.94
C ASP A 78 -8.91 -9.25 -4.95
N CYS A 79 -8.73 -8.95 -6.23
CA CYS A 79 -9.57 -9.45 -7.30
C CYS A 79 -9.06 -10.80 -7.81
N SER A 80 -9.96 -11.75 -7.98
CA SER A 80 -9.64 -13.04 -8.56
C SER A 80 -9.14 -12.85 -10.01
N GLY A 81 -8.03 -13.48 -10.34
CA GLY A 81 -7.44 -13.39 -11.68
C GLY A 81 -6.58 -12.18 -11.94
N SER A 82 -6.50 -11.24 -11.00
CA SER A 82 -5.67 -10.05 -11.14
C SER A 82 -4.57 -10.05 -10.08
N LYS A 83 -3.68 -11.03 -10.17
CA LYS A 83 -2.58 -11.18 -9.24
C LYS A 83 -1.27 -10.76 -9.89
N GLY A 84 -0.52 -9.93 -9.20
CA GLY A 84 0.83 -9.57 -9.59
C GLY A 84 1.84 -10.52 -8.97
N SER A 85 3.03 -10.02 -8.68
CA SER A 85 4.13 -10.83 -8.18
C SER A 85 4.36 -10.76 -6.68
N ALA A 86 3.62 -9.91 -5.96
CA ALA A 86 3.78 -9.81 -4.50
C ALA A 86 3.28 -11.09 -3.82
N GLN A 87 4.09 -11.64 -2.94
CA GLN A 87 3.80 -12.91 -2.26
C GLN A 87 3.40 -12.73 -0.80
N ALA A 88 3.64 -11.56 -0.23
CA ALA A 88 3.36 -11.32 1.18
C ALA A 88 1.87 -11.31 1.47
N ASN A 89 1.53 -11.57 2.73
CA ASN A 89 0.17 -11.38 3.20
C ASN A 89 -0.13 -9.88 3.28
N VAL A 90 -0.97 -9.40 2.39
CA VAL A 90 -1.25 -7.97 2.24
C VAL A 90 -1.79 -7.36 3.53
N ASN A 91 -2.69 -8.06 4.20
CA ASN A 91 -3.30 -7.50 5.42
C ASN A 91 -2.29 -7.33 6.54
N GLU A 92 -1.35 -8.26 6.69
CA GLU A 92 -0.26 -8.12 7.65
C GLU A 92 0.63 -6.94 7.33
N ILE A 93 1.02 -6.80 6.06
CA ILE A 93 1.90 -5.70 5.62
C ILE A 93 1.19 -4.36 5.83
N LEU A 94 -0.04 -4.25 5.38
CA LEU A 94 -0.82 -3.03 5.53
C LEU A 94 -0.96 -2.63 7.01
N ASP A 95 -1.28 -3.58 7.86
CA ASP A 95 -1.42 -3.35 9.30
C ASP A 95 -0.12 -2.82 9.92
N MET A 96 1.01 -3.35 9.50
CA MET A 96 2.31 -2.90 10.00
C MET A 96 2.59 -1.45 9.62
N PHE A 97 2.28 -1.05 8.40
CA PHE A 97 2.42 0.35 7.99
C PHE A 97 1.47 1.26 8.74
N LEU A 98 0.21 0.86 8.85
CA LEU A 98 -0.79 1.70 9.51
C LEU A 98 -0.49 1.92 11.00
N LYS A 99 0.11 0.94 11.65
CA LYS A 99 0.51 1.05 13.06
C LYS A 99 1.61 2.07 13.29
N GLN A 100 2.37 2.42 12.26
CA GLN A 100 3.43 3.42 12.37
C GLN A 100 2.88 4.84 12.46
N ILE A 101 1.62 5.04 12.10
CA ILE A 101 1.00 6.36 12.02
C ILE A 101 -0.11 6.45 13.05
N PRO A 102 -0.06 7.42 13.99
CA PRO A 102 -1.20 7.69 14.87
C PRO A 102 -2.44 7.94 13.99
N ASP A 103 -3.55 7.31 14.35
CA ASP A 103 -4.79 7.37 13.57
C ASP A 103 -4.71 6.79 12.16
N GLY A 104 -3.65 6.05 11.83
CA GLY A 104 -3.46 5.48 10.49
C GLY A 104 -4.63 4.63 10.03
N LYS A 105 -5.14 3.76 10.89
CA LYS A 105 -6.29 2.92 10.55
C LYS A 105 -7.55 3.74 10.30
N LYS A 106 -7.75 4.79 11.07
CA LYS A 106 -8.88 5.69 10.90
C LYS A 106 -8.79 6.44 9.58
N MET A 107 -7.60 6.94 9.25
CA MET A 107 -7.36 7.60 7.96
C MET A 107 -7.63 6.65 6.81
N ALA A 108 -7.14 5.42 6.88
CA ALA A 108 -7.33 4.43 5.83
C ALA A 108 -8.80 4.06 5.66
N SER A 109 -9.55 3.99 6.74
CA SER A 109 -10.98 3.65 6.67
C SER A 109 -11.82 4.75 6.04
N GLY A 110 -11.28 5.96 5.90
CA GLY A 110 -11.98 7.07 5.28
C GLY A 110 -11.88 7.11 3.76
N ILE A 111 -11.16 6.17 3.14
CA ILE A 111 -10.97 6.18 1.69
C ILE A 111 -11.62 4.98 1.02
N GLY A 112 -11.98 5.16 -0.23
CA GLY A 112 -12.33 4.08 -1.16
C GLY A 112 -13.60 3.35 -0.84
N LEU A 113 -14.39 3.88 -0.04
CA LEU A 113 -15.48 3.12 0.44
C LEU A 113 -16.81 3.67 0.00
N GLY A 114 -16.64 3.72 -0.64
CA GLY A 114 -17.45 3.89 -1.15
C GLY A 114 -18.13 3.57 -1.25
N GLN A 115 -17.80 3.50 -0.97
CA GLN A 115 -18.21 3.25 -1.10
C GLN A 115 -18.87 2.60 -0.72
N ASP A 116 -18.68 2.52 -0.48
CA ASP A 116 -19.18 1.87 -0.13
C ASP A 116 -19.72 1.74 0.53
N GLU A 117 -19.61 1.84 0.52
CA GLU A 117 -19.83 1.64 1.02
C GLU A 117 -20.08 1.84 1.81
N SER A 118 -20.27 2.20 2.01
CA SER A 118 -20.33 2.31 2.62
C SER A 118 -20.49 2.56 3.38
N PRO A 119 -20.69 2.56 3.72
CA PRO A 119 -20.50 2.78 4.39
C PRO A 119 -20.45 3.03 5.26
N PHE A 120 -20.05 2.86 5.32
CA PHE A 120 -19.77 2.98 5.73
C PHE A 120 -19.84 3.56 6.11
N ARG A 121 -19.83 3.69 5.98
CA ARG A 121 -19.59 4.29 5.87
C ARG A 121 -19.87 4.59 6.56
N LEU A 122 -19.81 4.68 6.74
CA LEU A 122 -19.84 4.81 7.05
C LEU A 122 -20.04 4.95 7.29
#